data_8aa51f08cb3c599c9ded7ffb890dc8b7
#
_entry.id   8aa51f08cb3c599c9ded7ffb890dc8b7
#
_cell.length_a   1.000
_cell.length_b   1.000
_cell.length_c   1.000
_cell.angle_alpha   90.00
_cell.angle_beta   90.00
_cell.angle_gamma   90.00
#
_symmetry.space_group_name_H-M   'P 1'
#
loop_
_entity.id
_entity.type
_entity.pdbx_description
1 polymer ?
#
loop_
_entity_poly.entity_id
_entity_poly.type
_entity_poly.pdbx_seq_one_letter_code
_entity_poly.pdbx_strand_id
1 'polypeptide(L)'
;DSDLDTPVVFAWADDRTNCSYDSDGAYMRQVRDVDYELRLYGSESELHEAFVEFLQERDPDMLIAHAGTFFDIPHLIERIPNPERLSPVGQIKGLKRGQDRYDPTDQPIVGRWQFDTAAQASSGTGFERVWKDSGGGQLPSLKLNDIAETVGLGSKLTEEIEGMDVHNGWYEYWPDFVDYCLLDTHLLRGIDEARNVTDFYIQMVRLCGVTLPSACNVTNFARGLLSRRTHKKAPTRFKAGEIEKLKGAEVGLNCITGLHENVAVLDFKGLYPSLILGNNLSYETKRDGPGENIIQLENGSYWDQTEQGLLPSVVEYLFDYRTECKQRMQDAKSPEERAAWNTTQMAIKRVMASLYGMTAHIGYGWADADIAHTITHEGRRCIKLLDSVAATYGYECLYGHTDSAFVKVPTVEEAHALAERITAAVQGDTGNVMLFAELEVWMPYWLLT
;
A
#
# COMPACT_ATOMS: atom_id res chain seq x y z
N ASP A 1 -11.17 -3.72 -20.12
CA ASP A 1 -10.37 -2.71 -20.83
C ASP A 1 -10.89 -1.34 -20.43
N SER A 2 -10.03 -0.49 -19.83
CA SER A 2 -10.42 0.85 -19.38
C SER A 2 -10.84 1.78 -20.54
N ASP A 3 -10.41 1.45 -21.75
CA ASP A 3 -10.67 2.22 -22.96
C ASP A 3 -11.91 1.72 -23.74
N LEU A 4 -12.56 0.64 -23.25
CA LEU A 4 -13.82 0.15 -23.82
C LEU A 4 -15.00 0.77 -23.08
N ASP A 5 -15.87 1.43 -23.83
CA ASP A 5 -17.17 1.91 -23.32
C ASP A 5 -18.07 0.73 -22.93
N THR A 6 -17.95 -0.38 -23.68
CA THR A 6 -18.74 -1.60 -23.48
C THR A 6 -17.84 -2.77 -23.15
N PRO A 7 -18.01 -3.43 -21.97
CA PRO A 7 -17.29 -4.66 -21.63
C PRO A 7 -17.53 -5.79 -22.63
N VAL A 8 -16.54 -6.67 -22.78
CA VAL A 8 -16.63 -7.86 -23.66
C VAL A 8 -16.43 -9.12 -22.83
N VAL A 9 -17.35 -10.07 -22.98
CA VAL A 9 -17.27 -11.40 -22.36
C VAL A 9 -17.04 -12.42 -23.46
N PHE A 10 -15.97 -13.20 -23.32
CA PHE A 10 -15.67 -14.34 -24.16
C PHE A 10 -16.21 -15.60 -23.49
N ALA A 11 -17.09 -16.34 -24.18
CA ALA A 11 -17.66 -17.55 -23.64
C ALA A 11 -17.76 -18.65 -24.73
N TRP A 12 -17.85 -19.89 -24.29
CA TRP A 12 -18.19 -21.02 -25.15
C TRP A 12 -19.26 -21.88 -24.45
N ALA A 13 -20.03 -22.59 -25.24
CA ALA A 13 -21.06 -23.46 -24.75
C ALA A 13 -20.96 -24.82 -25.46
N ASP A 14 -21.19 -25.90 -24.73
CA ASP A 14 -21.26 -27.27 -25.29
C ASP A 14 -22.66 -27.86 -25.03
N ASP A 15 -22.86 -29.10 -25.46
CA ASP A 15 -24.14 -29.81 -25.35
C ASP A 15 -24.66 -29.98 -23.91
N ARG A 16 -23.82 -29.73 -22.91
CA ARG A 16 -24.19 -29.81 -21.47
C ARG A 16 -24.68 -28.49 -20.93
N THR A 17 -24.43 -27.39 -21.62
CA THR A 17 -24.79 -26.06 -21.16
C THR A 17 -26.24 -25.72 -21.50
N ASN A 18 -26.94 -25.02 -20.62
CA ASN A 18 -28.26 -24.44 -20.87
C ASN A 18 -28.15 -23.13 -21.67
N CYS A 19 -27.42 -23.17 -22.79
CA CYS A 19 -27.21 -22.01 -23.65
C CYS A 19 -28.32 -21.93 -24.72
N SER A 20 -29.00 -20.81 -24.81
CA SER A 20 -30.08 -20.54 -25.78
C SER A 20 -29.63 -19.74 -27.00
N TYR A 21 -28.35 -19.43 -27.12
CA TYR A 21 -27.78 -18.69 -28.25
C TYR A 21 -27.20 -19.64 -29.29
N ASP A 22 -27.24 -19.17 -30.57
CA ASP A 22 -26.54 -19.88 -31.63
C ASP A 22 -25.01 -19.83 -31.38
N SER A 23 -24.30 -20.92 -31.65
CA SER A 23 -22.84 -20.95 -31.61
C SER A 23 -22.28 -19.95 -32.63
N ASP A 24 -21.17 -19.30 -32.30
CA ASP A 24 -20.45 -18.33 -33.13
C ASP A 24 -21.22 -17.03 -33.40
N GLY A 25 -21.43 -16.24 -32.36
CA GLY A 25 -22.12 -14.96 -32.47
C GLY A 25 -21.65 -13.92 -31.48
N ALA A 26 -21.95 -12.65 -31.78
CA ALA A 26 -21.81 -11.54 -30.87
C ALA A 26 -23.21 -11.03 -30.49
N TYR A 27 -23.47 -10.94 -29.20
CA TYR A 27 -24.78 -10.58 -28.65
C TYR A 27 -24.65 -9.45 -27.68
N MET A 28 -25.46 -8.39 -27.81
CA MET A 28 -25.59 -7.38 -26.77
C MET A 28 -26.46 -7.89 -25.64
N ARG A 29 -25.96 -7.82 -24.45
CA ARG A 29 -26.65 -8.21 -23.22
C ARG A 29 -26.59 -7.08 -22.19
N GLN A 30 -27.47 -7.16 -21.22
CA GLN A 30 -27.48 -6.28 -20.06
C GLN A 30 -27.68 -7.09 -18.79
N VAL A 31 -26.89 -6.81 -17.77
CA VAL A 31 -27.12 -7.32 -16.42
C VAL A 31 -27.02 -6.15 -15.42
N ARG A 32 -28.04 -6.02 -14.58
CA ARG A 32 -28.26 -4.81 -13.79
C ARG A 32 -28.23 -3.58 -14.72
N ASP A 33 -27.39 -2.59 -14.48
CA ASP A 33 -27.26 -1.39 -15.31
C ASP A 33 -26.01 -1.43 -16.22
N VAL A 34 -25.46 -2.64 -16.48
CA VAL A 34 -24.22 -2.82 -17.27
C VAL A 34 -24.56 -3.48 -18.60
N ASP A 35 -24.43 -2.74 -19.69
CA ASP A 35 -24.49 -3.28 -21.05
C ASP A 35 -23.14 -3.91 -21.40
N TYR A 36 -23.15 -5.09 -22.09
CA TYR A 36 -21.95 -5.76 -22.50
C TYR A 36 -22.11 -6.55 -23.79
N GLU A 37 -20.99 -6.81 -24.49
CA GLU A 37 -20.93 -7.68 -25.65
C GLU A 37 -20.51 -9.10 -25.24
N LEU A 38 -21.40 -10.07 -25.47
CA LEU A 38 -21.08 -11.49 -25.34
C LEU A 38 -20.60 -12.01 -26.68
N ARG A 39 -19.38 -12.52 -26.75
CA ARG A 39 -18.81 -13.25 -27.89
C ARG A 39 -18.82 -14.72 -27.59
N LEU A 40 -19.68 -15.46 -28.31
CA LEU A 40 -19.86 -16.89 -28.12
C LEU A 40 -19.11 -17.66 -29.21
N TYR A 41 -18.42 -18.72 -28.81
CA TYR A 41 -17.61 -19.57 -29.66
C TYR A 41 -18.06 -21.03 -29.57
N GLY A 42 -17.86 -21.80 -30.65
CA GLY A 42 -18.27 -23.20 -30.73
C GLY A 42 -17.36 -24.17 -29.94
N SER A 43 -16.18 -23.70 -29.53
CA SER A 43 -15.25 -24.51 -28.74
C SER A 43 -14.37 -23.64 -27.82
N GLU A 44 -13.83 -24.27 -26.76
CA GLU A 44 -12.84 -23.66 -25.86
C GLU A 44 -11.59 -23.19 -26.64
N SER A 45 -11.15 -23.95 -27.66
CA SER A 45 -9.98 -23.58 -28.45
C SER A 45 -10.20 -22.31 -29.27
N GLU A 46 -11.39 -22.14 -29.85
CA GLU A 46 -11.75 -20.92 -30.61
C GLU A 46 -11.86 -19.72 -29.69
N LEU A 47 -12.44 -19.91 -28.50
CA LEU A 47 -12.49 -18.86 -27.47
C LEU A 47 -11.07 -18.42 -27.09
N HIS A 48 -10.16 -19.35 -26.82
CA HIS A 48 -8.78 -19.06 -26.46
C HIS A 48 -8.04 -18.30 -27.56
N GLU A 49 -8.22 -18.69 -28.82
CA GLU A 49 -7.61 -18.01 -29.96
C GLU A 49 -8.12 -16.57 -30.08
N ALA A 50 -9.44 -16.37 -30.02
CA ALA A 50 -10.04 -15.05 -30.08
C ALA A 50 -9.65 -14.16 -28.90
N PHE A 51 -9.53 -14.73 -27.69
CA PHE A 51 -9.04 -14.00 -26.53
C PHE A 51 -7.58 -13.55 -26.69
N VAL A 52 -6.72 -14.43 -27.21
CA VAL A 52 -5.32 -14.08 -27.48
C VAL A 52 -5.21 -12.98 -28.54
N GLU A 53 -5.98 -13.08 -29.62
CA GLU A 53 -6.02 -12.04 -30.67
C GLU A 53 -6.50 -10.69 -30.09
N PHE A 54 -7.56 -10.71 -29.30
CA PHE A 54 -8.06 -9.52 -28.61
C PHE A 54 -7.01 -8.91 -27.68
N LEU A 55 -6.32 -9.74 -26.90
CA LEU A 55 -5.26 -9.30 -26.00
C LEU A 55 -4.06 -8.69 -26.76
N GLN A 56 -3.72 -9.23 -27.93
CA GLN A 56 -2.66 -8.70 -28.80
C GLN A 56 -3.09 -7.40 -29.47
N GLU A 57 -4.33 -7.29 -29.92
CA GLU A 57 -4.89 -6.07 -30.53
C GLU A 57 -4.95 -4.92 -29.53
N ARG A 58 -5.39 -5.17 -28.29
CA ARG A 58 -5.52 -4.17 -27.23
C ARG A 58 -4.20 -3.84 -26.55
N ASP A 59 -3.29 -4.78 -26.54
CA ASP A 59 -1.95 -4.69 -25.96
C ASP A 59 -1.88 -4.02 -24.58
N PRO A 60 -2.66 -4.47 -23.58
CA PRO A 60 -2.70 -3.84 -22.27
C PRO A 60 -1.37 -4.03 -21.52
N ASP A 61 -0.90 -3.00 -20.85
CA ASP A 61 0.28 -3.07 -19.97
C ASP A 61 0.01 -3.89 -18.70
N MET A 62 -1.25 -3.98 -18.28
CA MET A 62 -1.64 -4.59 -17.01
C MET A 62 -2.87 -5.48 -17.16
N LEU A 63 -2.82 -6.65 -16.51
CA LEU A 63 -3.93 -7.57 -16.31
C LEU A 63 -4.28 -7.57 -14.83
N ILE A 64 -5.51 -7.19 -14.51
CA ILE A 64 -5.98 -7.12 -13.11
C ILE A 64 -6.94 -8.26 -12.86
N ALA A 65 -6.73 -8.98 -11.77
CA ALA A 65 -7.61 -10.05 -11.32
C ALA A 65 -7.73 -10.06 -9.80
N HIS A 66 -8.75 -10.75 -9.29
CA HIS A 66 -8.88 -11.08 -7.87
C HIS A 66 -8.69 -12.57 -7.69
N ALA A 67 -7.60 -12.96 -7.02
CA ALA A 67 -7.07 -14.33 -6.93
C ALA A 67 -6.45 -14.88 -8.24
N GLY A 68 -6.12 -14.01 -9.20
CA GLY A 68 -5.52 -14.38 -10.49
C GLY A 68 -4.20 -15.13 -10.39
N THR A 69 -3.43 -14.90 -9.33
CA THR A 69 -2.18 -15.62 -9.02
C THR A 69 -2.39 -17.13 -8.84
N PHE A 70 -3.55 -17.51 -8.30
CA PHE A 70 -3.86 -18.89 -7.97
C PHE A 70 -4.69 -19.57 -9.05
N PHE A 71 -5.48 -18.81 -9.81
CA PHE A 71 -6.51 -19.38 -10.67
C PHE A 71 -6.37 -18.93 -12.13
N ASP A 72 -6.65 -17.66 -12.42
CA ASP A 72 -6.83 -17.19 -13.79
C ASP A 72 -5.56 -17.32 -14.64
N ILE A 73 -4.43 -16.78 -14.17
CA ILE A 73 -3.18 -16.74 -14.94
C ILE A 73 -2.56 -18.14 -15.11
N PRO A 74 -2.46 -18.99 -14.08
CA PRO A 74 -2.02 -20.36 -14.26
C PRO A 74 -2.90 -21.14 -15.24
N HIS A 75 -4.23 -20.98 -15.13
CA HIS A 75 -5.18 -21.65 -16.02
C HIS A 75 -4.99 -21.21 -17.48
N LEU A 76 -4.90 -19.92 -17.77
CA LEU A 76 -4.66 -19.40 -19.11
C LEU A 76 -3.35 -19.94 -19.70
N ILE A 77 -2.27 -19.96 -18.94
CA ILE A 77 -0.95 -20.49 -19.40
C ILE A 77 -1.02 -21.97 -19.68
N GLU A 78 -1.77 -22.75 -18.90
CA GLU A 78 -1.90 -24.18 -19.08
C GLU A 78 -2.80 -24.56 -20.26
N ARG A 79 -3.90 -23.83 -20.47
CA ARG A 79 -4.96 -24.19 -21.42
C ARG A 79 -4.77 -23.58 -22.81
N ILE A 80 -4.15 -22.41 -22.91
CA ILE A 80 -3.93 -21.75 -24.20
C ILE A 80 -2.80 -22.45 -24.96
N PRO A 81 -3.04 -22.91 -26.20
CA PRO A 81 -1.96 -23.34 -27.06
C PRO A 81 -1.02 -22.18 -27.39
N ASN A 82 0.29 -22.36 -27.27
CA ASN A 82 1.30 -21.32 -27.46
C ASN A 82 1.07 -20.09 -26.53
N PRO A 83 1.12 -20.29 -25.19
CA PRO A 83 0.82 -19.24 -24.22
C PRO A 83 1.78 -18.05 -24.27
N GLU A 84 2.94 -18.18 -24.94
CA GLU A 84 3.87 -17.09 -25.20
C GLU A 84 3.23 -15.94 -25.99
N ARG A 85 2.15 -16.17 -26.71
CA ARG A 85 1.35 -15.14 -27.41
C ARG A 85 0.60 -14.20 -26.47
N LEU A 86 0.41 -14.59 -25.20
CA LEU A 86 -0.13 -13.70 -24.17
C LEU A 86 0.87 -12.57 -23.83
N SER A 87 2.15 -12.78 -24.10
CA SER A 87 3.23 -11.84 -23.81
C SER A 87 3.51 -10.93 -25.02
N PRO A 88 3.63 -9.60 -24.82
CA PRO A 88 4.01 -8.69 -25.92
C PRO A 88 5.45 -8.90 -26.41
N VAL A 89 6.27 -9.62 -25.65
CA VAL A 89 7.66 -9.98 -26.04
C VAL A 89 7.84 -11.48 -26.32
N GLY A 90 6.74 -12.23 -26.39
CA GLY A 90 6.76 -13.65 -26.73
C GLY A 90 7.43 -14.54 -25.66
N GLN A 91 7.31 -14.21 -24.37
CA GLN A 91 7.98 -14.96 -23.30
C GLN A 91 7.02 -15.26 -22.15
N ILE A 92 6.98 -16.53 -21.76
CA ILE A 92 6.36 -16.98 -20.51
C ILE A 92 7.44 -17.50 -19.58
N LYS A 93 7.46 -17.04 -18.35
CA LYS A 93 8.23 -17.65 -17.27
C LYS A 93 7.44 -18.86 -16.78
N GLY A 94 8.02 -20.06 -16.92
CA GLY A 94 7.37 -21.28 -16.46
C GLY A 94 7.05 -21.21 -14.96
N LEU A 95 5.84 -21.60 -14.59
CA LEU A 95 5.53 -21.97 -13.22
C LEU A 95 6.45 -23.12 -12.83
N LYS A 96 7.04 -23.10 -11.65
CA LYS A 96 7.89 -24.20 -11.18
C LYS A 96 7.03 -25.46 -11.12
N ARG A 97 7.55 -26.57 -11.58
CA ARG A 97 6.82 -27.85 -11.63
C ARG A 97 6.26 -28.18 -10.25
N GLY A 98 4.94 -28.38 -10.16
CA GLY A 98 4.22 -28.64 -8.90
C GLY A 98 3.83 -27.37 -8.12
N GLN A 99 3.89 -26.18 -8.72
CA GLN A 99 3.32 -24.96 -8.16
C GLN A 99 1.94 -24.70 -8.76
N ASP A 100 0.95 -24.65 -7.88
CA ASP A 100 -0.43 -24.27 -8.24
C ASP A 100 -0.61 -22.74 -8.29
N ARG A 101 0.44 -21.98 -7.97
CA ARG A 101 0.45 -20.52 -7.92
C ARG A 101 1.85 -19.97 -8.21
N TYR A 102 1.93 -18.70 -8.58
CA TYR A 102 3.18 -17.96 -8.67
C TYR A 102 3.29 -16.89 -7.56
N ASP A 103 4.51 -16.46 -7.26
CA ASP A 103 4.71 -15.25 -6.44
C ASP A 103 4.26 -14.03 -7.25
N PRO A 104 3.47 -13.09 -6.70
CA PRO A 104 3.04 -11.87 -7.40
C PRO A 104 4.16 -11.04 -8.01
N THR A 105 5.41 -11.24 -7.56
CA THR A 105 6.60 -10.60 -8.12
C THR A 105 7.19 -11.35 -9.32
N ASP A 106 6.84 -12.61 -9.55
CA ASP A 106 7.42 -13.45 -10.62
C ASP A 106 6.90 -13.09 -12.02
N GLN A 107 5.65 -12.63 -12.14
CA GLN A 107 5.05 -12.15 -13.38
C GLN A 107 5.25 -13.10 -14.56
N PRO A 108 4.52 -14.23 -14.63
CA PRO A 108 4.75 -15.25 -15.63
C PRO A 108 4.55 -14.77 -17.08
N ILE A 109 3.59 -13.89 -17.35
CA ILE A 109 3.42 -13.27 -18.68
C ILE A 109 4.36 -12.06 -18.76
N VAL A 110 5.55 -12.27 -19.35
CA VAL A 110 6.59 -11.23 -19.40
C VAL A 110 6.13 -10.05 -20.26
N GLY A 111 6.35 -8.84 -19.74
CA GLY A 111 5.99 -7.59 -20.44
C GLY A 111 4.60 -7.04 -20.08
N ARG A 112 3.76 -7.82 -19.39
CA ARG A 112 2.49 -7.36 -18.82
C ARG A 112 2.52 -7.50 -17.31
N TRP A 113 2.02 -6.51 -16.59
CA TRP A 113 1.89 -6.63 -15.14
C TRP A 113 0.62 -7.40 -14.77
N GLN A 114 0.77 -8.53 -14.12
CA GLN A 114 -0.34 -9.30 -13.58
C GLN A 114 -0.57 -8.84 -12.14
N PHE A 115 -1.57 -8.00 -11.95
CA PHE A 115 -1.91 -7.42 -10.65
C PHE A 115 -3.05 -8.20 -9.98
N ASP A 116 -2.74 -8.85 -8.87
CA ASP A 116 -3.69 -9.64 -8.09
C ASP A 116 -4.11 -8.87 -6.84
N THR A 117 -5.33 -8.38 -6.82
CA THR A 117 -5.86 -7.59 -5.70
C THR A 117 -6.02 -8.41 -4.41
N ALA A 118 -6.34 -9.70 -4.49
CA ALA A 118 -6.42 -10.58 -3.31
C ALA A 118 -5.04 -10.85 -2.71
N ALA A 119 -4.04 -11.12 -3.54
CA ALA A 119 -2.66 -11.33 -3.09
C ALA A 119 -2.10 -10.05 -2.45
N GLN A 120 -2.37 -8.89 -3.02
CA GLN A 120 -1.96 -7.60 -2.46
C GLN A 120 -2.69 -7.27 -1.15
N ALA A 121 -3.97 -7.59 -1.05
CA ALA A 121 -4.74 -7.40 0.17
C ALA A 121 -4.20 -8.23 1.35
N SER A 122 -3.65 -9.42 1.08
CA SER A 122 -3.11 -10.33 2.11
C SER A 122 -1.73 -9.95 2.64
N SER A 123 -0.99 -9.10 1.95
CA SER A 123 0.43 -8.85 2.22
C SER A 123 0.72 -7.86 3.35
N GLY A 124 -0.29 -7.21 3.94
CA GLY A 124 -0.12 -6.15 4.95
C GLY A 124 0.56 -4.87 4.44
N THR A 125 1.17 -4.92 3.28
CA THR A 125 1.86 -3.80 2.60
C THR A 125 1.19 -3.41 1.29
N GLY A 126 0.26 -4.25 0.81
CA GLY A 126 -0.44 -4.07 -0.44
C GLY A 126 -1.79 -3.35 -0.29
N PHE A 127 -2.78 -3.86 -1.01
CA PHE A 127 -4.12 -3.27 -1.14
C PHE A 127 -4.82 -2.98 0.21
N GLU A 128 -4.77 -3.91 1.18
CA GLU A 128 -5.37 -3.69 2.51
C GLU A 128 -4.85 -2.41 3.17
N ARG A 129 -3.57 -2.13 3.01
CA ARG A 129 -2.97 -0.94 3.60
C ARG A 129 -3.32 0.33 2.80
N VAL A 130 -3.34 0.25 1.47
CA VAL A 130 -3.84 1.35 0.62
C VAL A 130 -5.29 1.66 0.98
N TRP A 131 -6.10 0.62 1.15
CA TRP A 131 -7.48 0.72 1.58
C TRP A 131 -7.65 1.47 2.91
N LYS A 132 -6.91 1.06 3.95
CA LYS A 132 -6.93 1.71 5.27
C LYS A 132 -6.52 3.19 5.18
N ASP A 133 -5.46 3.47 4.45
CA ASP A 133 -4.91 4.83 4.32
C ASP A 133 -5.82 5.77 3.50
N SER A 134 -6.64 5.24 2.61
CA SER A 134 -7.65 6.00 1.87
C SER A 134 -8.97 6.20 2.64
N GLY A 135 -9.02 5.84 3.92
CA GLY A 135 -10.20 5.99 4.77
C GLY A 135 -11.21 4.85 4.66
N GLY A 136 -10.82 3.71 4.07
CA GLY A 136 -11.70 2.53 3.90
C GLY A 136 -11.96 1.71 5.17
N GLY A 137 -11.30 2.04 6.28
CA GLY A 137 -11.46 1.27 7.52
C GLY A 137 -10.80 -0.11 7.49
N GLN A 138 -11.31 -1.05 8.28
CA GLN A 138 -10.84 -2.42 8.29
C GLN A 138 -11.67 -3.25 7.32
N LEU A 139 -11.01 -4.00 6.42
CA LEU A 139 -11.68 -4.97 5.55
C LEU A 139 -12.24 -6.13 6.38
N PRO A 140 -13.51 -6.51 6.22
CA PRO A 140 -14.11 -7.65 6.94
C PRO A 140 -13.47 -8.97 6.50
N SER A 141 -13.18 -9.12 5.22
CA SER A 141 -12.42 -10.22 4.64
C SER A 141 -11.74 -9.82 3.32
N LEU A 142 -10.98 -10.73 2.72
CA LEU A 142 -10.33 -10.54 1.42
C LEU A 142 -11.16 -11.04 0.23
N LYS A 143 -12.41 -11.45 0.46
CA LYS A 143 -13.30 -11.88 -0.61
C LYS A 143 -13.79 -10.67 -1.41
N LEU A 144 -13.87 -10.82 -2.71
CA LEU A 144 -14.31 -9.75 -3.62
C LEU A 144 -15.66 -9.15 -3.21
N ASN A 145 -16.62 -10.00 -2.83
CA ASN A 145 -17.95 -9.59 -2.38
C ASN A 145 -17.88 -8.64 -1.16
N ASP A 146 -17.15 -9.06 -0.12
CA ASP A 146 -17.06 -8.30 1.13
C ASP A 146 -16.37 -6.94 0.92
N ILE A 147 -15.39 -6.90 0.01
CA ILE A 147 -14.72 -5.65 -0.37
C ILE A 147 -15.69 -4.76 -1.15
N ALA A 148 -16.41 -5.31 -2.13
CA ALA A 148 -17.37 -4.58 -2.96
C ALA A 148 -18.51 -3.96 -2.12
N GLU A 149 -19.08 -4.72 -1.19
CA GLU A 149 -20.11 -4.23 -0.26
C GLU A 149 -19.59 -3.07 0.61
N THR A 150 -18.34 -3.17 1.08
CA THR A 150 -17.73 -2.10 1.90
C THR A 150 -17.58 -0.77 1.13
N VAL A 151 -17.48 -0.80 -0.20
CA VAL A 151 -17.47 0.41 -1.05
C VAL A 151 -18.85 0.79 -1.59
N GLY A 152 -19.87 0.02 -1.28
CA GLY A 152 -21.26 0.30 -1.70
C GLY A 152 -21.58 -0.11 -3.14
N LEU A 153 -20.82 -1.05 -3.73
CA LEU A 153 -21.02 -1.55 -5.09
C LEU A 153 -22.04 -2.70 -5.20
N GLY A 154 -22.57 -3.16 -4.07
CA GLY A 154 -23.51 -4.30 -4.02
C GLY A 154 -22.82 -5.65 -3.91
N SER A 155 -23.58 -6.74 -4.07
CA SER A 155 -23.16 -8.12 -3.89
C SER A 155 -23.01 -8.86 -5.22
N LYS A 156 -22.38 -10.04 -5.14
CA LYS A 156 -22.28 -10.98 -6.27
C LYS A 156 -23.63 -11.57 -6.67
N LEU A 157 -23.78 -11.88 -7.96
CA LEU A 157 -25.01 -12.44 -8.50
C LEU A 157 -25.34 -13.84 -7.92
N THR A 158 -24.35 -14.62 -7.53
CA THR A 158 -24.57 -15.94 -6.91
C THR A 158 -25.34 -15.92 -5.59
N GLU A 159 -25.41 -14.77 -4.92
CA GLU A 159 -26.21 -14.60 -3.71
C GLU A 159 -27.69 -14.26 -4.04
N GLU A 160 -27.96 -13.88 -5.27
CA GLU A 160 -29.31 -13.49 -5.74
C GLU A 160 -30.03 -14.62 -6.44
N ILE A 161 -29.31 -15.63 -6.96
CA ILE A 161 -29.87 -16.76 -7.71
C ILE A 161 -29.85 -18.01 -6.85
N GLU A 162 -31.02 -18.40 -6.36
CA GLU A 162 -31.17 -19.60 -5.51
C GLU A 162 -30.71 -20.87 -6.24
N GLY A 163 -29.79 -21.60 -5.61
CA GLY A 163 -29.27 -22.87 -6.13
C GLY A 163 -28.10 -22.76 -7.10
N MET A 164 -27.70 -21.57 -7.52
CA MET A 164 -26.53 -21.36 -8.37
C MET A 164 -25.26 -21.28 -7.52
N ASP A 165 -24.24 -22.03 -7.91
CA ASP A 165 -22.88 -21.92 -7.40
C ASP A 165 -21.86 -22.05 -8.56
N VAL A 166 -20.57 -21.93 -8.24
CA VAL A 166 -19.48 -22.02 -9.23
C VAL A 166 -19.40 -23.40 -9.89
N HIS A 167 -19.90 -24.45 -9.23
CA HIS A 167 -19.81 -25.82 -9.74
C HIS A 167 -20.92 -26.14 -10.75
N ASN A 168 -22.14 -25.62 -10.52
CA ASN A 168 -23.29 -25.89 -11.40
C ASN A 168 -23.61 -24.75 -12.38
N GLY A 169 -23.12 -23.56 -12.11
CA GLY A 169 -23.42 -22.34 -12.90
C GLY A 169 -23.10 -22.48 -14.37
N TRP A 170 -21.95 -23.06 -14.71
CA TRP A 170 -21.49 -23.16 -16.10
C TRP A 170 -22.33 -24.10 -17.00
N TYR A 171 -23.17 -24.97 -16.45
CA TYR A 171 -24.02 -25.87 -17.25
C TYR A 171 -25.52 -25.74 -16.97
N GLU A 172 -25.95 -25.62 -15.69
CA GLU A 172 -27.37 -25.48 -15.34
C GLU A 172 -27.87 -24.05 -15.47
N TYR A 173 -27.02 -23.06 -15.12
CA TYR A 173 -27.33 -21.64 -15.08
C TYR A 173 -26.45 -20.84 -16.03
N TRP A 174 -26.10 -21.39 -17.20
CA TRP A 174 -25.09 -20.82 -18.09
C TRP A 174 -25.30 -19.33 -18.43
N PRO A 175 -26.48 -18.84 -18.78
CA PRO A 175 -26.72 -17.42 -19.04
C PRO A 175 -26.40 -16.53 -17.83
N ASP A 176 -26.83 -16.95 -16.64
CA ASP A 176 -26.65 -16.24 -15.39
C ASP A 176 -25.18 -16.31 -14.93
N PHE A 177 -24.51 -17.43 -15.25
CA PHE A 177 -23.09 -17.59 -14.95
C PHE A 177 -22.19 -16.68 -15.80
N VAL A 178 -22.57 -16.43 -17.06
CA VAL A 178 -21.92 -15.43 -17.91
C VAL A 178 -22.08 -14.04 -17.32
N ASP A 179 -23.29 -13.69 -16.89
CA ASP A 179 -23.59 -12.42 -16.21
C ASP A 179 -22.80 -12.29 -14.90
N TYR A 180 -22.68 -13.38 -14.14
CA TYR A 180 -21.88 -13.44 -12.92
C TYR A 180 -20.39 -13.14 -13.21
N CYS A 181 -19.79 -13.75 -14.24
CA CYS A 181 -18.40 -13.51 -14.60
C CYS A 181 -18.14 -12.03 -14.98
N LEU A 182 -19.08 -11.42 -15.71
CA LEU A 182 -18.99 -10.00 -16.01
C LEU A 182 -19.05 -9.15 -14.75
N LEU A 183 -20.03 -9.41 -13.87
CA LEU A 183 -20.24 -8.61 -12.66
C LEU A 183 -19.05 -8.71 -11.70
N ASP A 184 -18.40 -9.88 -11.57
CA ASP A 184 -17.18 -10.01 -10.78
C ASP A 184 -16.06 -9.08 -11.29
N THR A 185 -15.90 -8.99 -12.62
CA THR A 185 -14.93 -8.08 -13.24
C THR A 185 -15.33 -6.61 -13.04
N HIS A 186 -16.64 -6.32 -13.15
CA HIS A 186 -17.18 -4.97 -12.93
C HIS A 186 -17.00 -4.50 -11.48
N LEU A 187 -17.22 -5.40 -10.49
CA LEU A 187 -16.96 -5.12 -9.08
C LEU A 187 -15.49 -4.80 -8.84
N LEU A 188 -14.57 -5.56 -9.47
CA LEU A 188 -13.14 -5.33 -9.36
C LEU A 188 -12.74 -3.94 -9.89
N ARG A 189 -13.27 -3.56 -11.06
CA ARG A 189 -13.09 -2.23 -11.64
C ARG A 189 -13.62 -1.14 -10.71
N GLY A 190 -14.84 -1.30 -10.21
CA GLY A 190 -15.47 -0.33 -9.31
C GLY A 190 -14.69 -0.15 -7.99
N ILE A 191 -14.11 -1.22 -7.44
CA ILE A 191 -13.22 -1.15 -6.27
C ILE A 191 -11.96 -0.34 -6.59
N ASP A 192 -11.35 -0.56 -7.75
CA ASP A 192 -10.16 0.18 -8.17
C ASP A 192 -10.48 1.67 -8.36
N GLU A 193 -11.58 2.00 -9.03
CA GLU A 193 -12.05 3.37 -9.24
C GLU A 193 -12.39 4.06 -7.90
N ALA A 194 -13.05 3.36 -6.97
CA ALA A 194 -13.41 3.93 -5.67
C ALA A 194 -12.21 4.20 -4.76
N ARG A 195 -11.10 3.47 -4.93
CA ARG A 195 -9.93 3.51 -4.03
C ARG A 195 -8.63 3.89 -4.72
N ASN A 196 -8.62 4.05 -6.05
CA ASN A 196 -7.45 4.41 -6.86
C ASN A 196 -6.23 3.49 -6.58
N VAL A 197 -6.46 2.18 -6.51
CA VAL A 197 -5.42 1.21 -6.08
C VAL A 197 -4.31 1.11 -7.12
N THR A 198 -4.67 0.93 -8.39
CA THR A 198 -3.69 0.84 -9.49
C THR A 198 -2.93 2.14 -9.67
N ASP A 199 -3.61 3.28 -9.61
CA ASP A 199 -2.98 4.60 -9.66
C ASP A 199 -1.97 4.80 -8.53
N PHE A 200 -2.29 4.34 -7.33
CA PHE A 200 -1.35 4.38 -6.21
C PHE A 200 -0.04 3.67 -6.56
N TYR A 201 -0.09 2.43 -7.09
CA TYR A 201 1.10 1.68 -7.46
C TYR A 201 1.86 2.33 -8.63
N ILE A 202 1.16 2.89 -9.61
CA ILE A 202 1.76 3.65 -10.71
C ILE A 202 2.53 4.87 -10.18
N GLN A 203 1.95 5.62 -9.24
CA GLN A 203 2.64 6.75 -8.61
C GLN A 203 3.87 6.29 -7.82
N MET A 204 3.80 5.15 -7.13
CA MET A 204 4.95 4.56 -6.44
C MET A 204 6.10 4.20 -7.39
N VAL A 205 5.78 3.59 -8.52
CA VAL A 205 6.75 3.28 -9.60
C VAL A 205 7.42 4.55 -10.13
N ARG A 206 6.63 5.58 -10.43
CA ARG A 206 7.13 6.87 -10.94
C ARG A 206 8.04 7.57 -9.93
N LEU A 207 7.61 7.63 -8.68
CA LEU A 207 8.35 8.29 -7.60
C LEU A 207 9.67 7.57 -7.28
N CYS A 208 9.64 6.26 -7.18
CA CYS A 208 10.75 5.46 -6.66
C CYS A 208 11.64 4.87 -7.76
N GLY A 209 11.17 4.83 -9.02
CA GLY A 209 11.90 4.24 -10.14
C GLY A 209 12.11 2.74 -10.01
N VAL A 210 11.13 2.06 -9.48
CA VAL A 210 11.05 0.60 -9.39
C VAL A 210 10.19 0.05 -10.52
N THR A 211 10.26 -1.24 -10.79
CA THR A 211 9.35 -1.90 -11.73
C THR A 211 7.99 -2.12 -11.07
N LEU A 212 6.92 -2.22 -11.87
CA LEU A 212 5.56 -2.47 -11.38
C LEU A 212 5.48 -3.71 -10.45
N PRO A 213 6.04 -4.88 -10.79
CA PRO A 213 6.05 -6.02 -9.87
C PRO A 213 6.78 -5.74 -8.55
N SER A 214 7.87 -4.96 -8.61
CA SER A 214 8.62 -4.57 -7.40
C SER A 214 7.86 -3.61 -6.52
N ALA A 215 6.87 -2.88 -7.06
CA ALA A 215 6.01 -1.97 -6.32
C ALA A 215 5.06 -2.69 -5.34
N CYS A 216 4.86 -4.00 -5.50
CA CYS A 216 4.12 -4.82 -4.54
C CYS A 216 4.84 -5.00 -3.19
N ASN A 217 6.11 -4.57 -3.09
CA ASN A 217 6.89 -4.63 -1.85
C ASN A 217 7.38 -3.23 -1.44
N VAL A 218 6.84 -2.72 -0.34
CA VAL A 218 7.09 -1.36 0.18
C VAL A 218 8.57 -1.04 0.38
N THR A 219 9.38 -2.01 0.77
CA THR A 219 10.81 -1.79 0.99
C THR A 219 11.60 -1.54 -0.29
N ASN A 220 11.11 -2.00 -1.43
CA ASN A 220 11.71 -1.68 -2.71
C ASN A 220 11.57 -0.18 -3.08
N PHE A 221 10.59 0.53 -2.53
CA PHE A 221 10.42 1.96 -2.79
C PHE A 221 11.60 2.78 -2.29
N ALA A 222 11.92 2.67 -1.02
CA ALA A 222 13.05 3.38 -0.43
C ALA A 222 14.37 3.00 -1.12
N ARG A 223 14.57 1.70 -1.40
CA ARG A 223 15.73 1.21 -2.14
C ARG A 223 15.85 1.82 -3.53
N GLY A 224 14.75 1.84 -4.30
CA GLY A 224 14.73 2.42 -5.65
C GLY A 224 15.07 3.91 -5.64
N LEU A 225 14.43 4.66 -4.74
CA LEU A 225 14.65 6.09 -4.59
C LEU A 225 16.09 6.45 -4.21
N LEU A 226 16.68 5.76 -3.24
CA LEU A 226 18.07 5.96 -2.85
C LEU A 226 19.03 5.59 -3.98
N SER A 227 18.83 4.44 -4.63
CA SER A 227 19.67 3.99 -5.73
C SER A 227 19.70 4.99 -6.90
N ARG A 228 18.57 5.63 -7.22
CA ARG A 228 18.49 6.68 -8.24
C ARG A 228 19.27 7.94 -7.87
N ARG A 229 19.30 8.29 -6.58
CA ARG A 229 19.93 9.53 -6.13
C ARG A 229 21.44 9.43 -5.94
N THR A 230 21.95 8.25 -5.63
CA THR A 230 23.38 8.11 -5.35
C THR A 230 24.22 7.67 -6.53
N HIS A 231 23.66 6.97 -7.51
CA HIS A 231 24.41 6.22 -8.53
C HIS A 231 25.52 5.31 -7.96
N LYS A 232 25.48 5.06 -6.66
CA LYS A 232 26.45 4.21 -5.91
C LYS A 232 25.80 2.89 -5.53
N LYS A 233 26.63 1.86 -5.35
CA LYS A 233 26.16 0.59 -4.76
C LYS A 233 25.71 0.85 -3.32
N ALA A 234 24.64 0.17 -2.91
CA ALA A 234 24.20 0.17 -1.53
C ALA A 234 25.36 -0.16 -0.57
N PRO A 235 25.44 0.54 0.57
CA PRO A 235 26.59 0.40 1.49
C PRO A 235 26.54 -0.87 2.35
N THR A 236 25.82 -1.91 1.94
CA THR A 236 25.65 -3.14 2.75
C THR A 236 26.97 -3.70 3.19
N ARG A 237 27.21 -3.70 4.47
CA ARG A 237 28.42 -4.25 5.10
C ARG A 237 28.13 -5.29 6.19
N PHE A 238 26.90 -5.80 6.26
CA PHE A 238 26.54 -6.74 7.31
C PHE A 238 26.91 -8.17 6.97
N LYS A 239 27.50 -8.86 7.93
CA LYS A 239 27.56 -10.32 7.97
C LYS A 239 26.28 -10.82 8.63
N ALA A 240 25.71 -11.90 8.09
CA ALA A 240 24.58 -12.55 8.72
C ALA A 240 24.97 -12.90 10.19
N GLY A 241 24.22 -12.38 11.15
CA GLY A 241 24.45 -12.56 12.59
C GLY A 241 24.85 -11.29 13.35
N GLU A 242 25.19 -10.19 12.68
CA GLU A 242 25.60 -8.94 13.35
C GLU A 242 24.44 -8.02 13.79
N ILE A 243 23.21 -8.33 13.40
CA ILE A 243 22.04 -7.59 13.92
C ILE A 243 21.41 -8.41 15.04
N GLU A 244 21.77 -8.07 16.28
CA GLU A 244 20.87 -8.32 17.41
C GLU A 244 19.52 -7.69 17.12
N LYS A 245 18.43 -8.36 17.55
CA LYS A 245 17.07 -7.83 17.39
C LYS A 245 17.03 -6.39 17.85
N LEU A 246 16.89 -5.46 16.89
CA LEU A 246 16.68 -4.05 17.17
C LEU A 246 15.43 -3.95 18.06
N LYS A 247 15.58 -3.38 19.26
CA LYS A 247 14.40 -3.03 20.05
C LYS A 247 13.60 -2.01 19.25
N GLY A 248 12.38 -2.35 18.90
CA GLY A 248 11.45 -1.42 18.23
C GLY A 248 11.27 -0.13 19.01
N ALA A 249 10.65 0.84 18.41
CA ALA A 249 10.28 2.10 19.08
C ALA A 249 9.13 1.94 20.07
N GLU A 250 8.56 0.74 20.18
CA GLU A 250 7.48 0.47 21.13
C GLU A 250 7.92 0.86 22.53
N VAL A 251 7.38 1.97 23.00
CA VAL A 251 7.36 2.34 24.40
C VAL A 251 5.97 1.99 24.88
N GLY A 252 5.86 0.95 25.66
CA GLY A 252 4.66 0.74 26.46
C GLY A 252 4.63 1.80 27.56
N LEU A 253 4.20 3.01 27.24
CA LEU A 253 3.78 3.94 28.29
C LEU A 253 2.43 3.44 28.77
N ASN A 254 2.29 3.27 30.06
CA ASN A 254 1.07 2.94 30.79
C ASN A 254 0.00 2.26 29.91
N CYS A 255 -0.57 1.18 30.27
CA CYS A 255 -1.74 0.63 29.60
C CYS A 255 -2.87 0.62 30.62
N ILE A 256 -3.55 1.77 30.74
CA ILE A 256 -4.64 1.92 31.71
C ILE A 256 -5.94 1.53 31.00
N THR A 257 -6.33 0.27 31.15
CA THR A 257 -7.54 -0.29 30.55
C THR A 257 -8.80 0.28 31.18
N GLY A 258 -9.87 0.39 30.42
CA GLY A 258 -11.17 0.87 30.87
C GLY A 258 -11.79 1.90 29.92
N LEU A 259 -12.94 2.43 30.34
CA LEU A 259 -13.59 3.54 29.64
C LEU A 259 -13.06 4.86 30.22
N HIS A 260 -12.50 5.67 29.33
CA HIS A 260 -11.94 6.98 29.65
C HIS A 260 -12.73 8.10 28.98
N GLU A 261 -12.84 9.21 29.67
CA GLU A 261 -13.49 10.42 29.15
C GLU A 261 -12.44 11.48 28.78
N ASN A 262 -12.75 12.29 27.76
CA ASN A 262 -11.94 13.43 27.32
C ASN A 262 -10.49 13.03 26.96
N VAL A 263 -10.33 12.16 25.96
CA VAL A 263 -9.03 11.65 25.56
C VAL A 263 -8.55 12.34 24.27
N ALA A 264 -7.39 12.96 24.33
CA ALA A 264 -6.66 13.50 23.18
C ALA A 264 -5.61 12.51 22.70
N VAL A 265 -5.53 12.26 21.40
CA VAL A 265 -4.41 11.56 20.76
C VAL A 265 -3.43 12.62 20.27
N LEU A 266 -2.27 12.65 20.88
CA LEU A 266 -1.17 13.55 20.51
C LEU A 266 -0.13 12.74 19.75
N ASP A 267 0.16 13.15 18.52
CA ASP A 267 1.02 12.43 17.58
C ASP A 267 2.20 13.29 17.13
N PHE A 268 3.38 12.67 16.95
CA PHE A 268 4.52 13.33 16.34
C PHE A 268 4.45 13.25 14.81
N LYS A 269 4.31 14.38 14.17
CA LYS A 269 4.22 14.47 12.71
C LYS A 269 5.42 13.88 12.00
N GLY A 270 5.26 12.63 11.55
CA GLY A 270 6.32 11.92 10.86
C GLY A 270 7.59 11.77 11.70
N LEU A 271 7.48 11.25 12.92
CA LEU A 271 8.56 11.15 13.92
C LEU A 271 9.88 10.66 13.32
N TYR A 272 9.92 9.50 12.69
CA TYR A 272 11.16 8.93 12.16
C TYR A 272 11.79 9.75 11.02
N PRO A 273 11.03 10.20 9.99
CA PRO A 273 11.55 11.15 9.01
C PRO A 273 12.09 12.44 9.64
N SER A 274 11.42 12.99 10.65
CA SER A 274 11.86 14.21 11.34
C SER A 274 13.15 13.98 12.13
N LEU A 275 13.34 12.80 12.73
CA LEU A 275 14.60 12.42 13.38
C LEU A 275 15.75 12.25 12.38
N ILE A 276 15.47 11.64 11.22
CA ILE A 276 16.47 11.50 10.15
C ILE A 276 16.92 12.88 9.66
N LEU A 277 15.98 13.76 9.37
CA LEU A 277 16.27 15.08 8.81
C LEU A 277 16.94 15.98 9.82
N GLY A 278 16.38 16.13 11.03
CA GLY A 278 16.85 17.10 12.01
C GLY A 278 18.18 16.72 12.69
N ASN A 279 18.51 15.43 12.72
CA ASN A 279 19.79 14.95 13.28
C ASN A 279 20.81 14.58 12.20
N ASN A 280 20.49 14.83 10.94
CA ASN A 280 21.34 14.49 9.78
C ASN A 280 21.81 13.03 9.77
N LEU A 281 20.88 12.08 10.07
CA LEU A 281 21.20 10.66 10.15
C LEU A 281 21.39 10.04 8.77
N SER A 282 22.63 9.73 8.41
CA SER A 282 22.96 9.14 7.10
C SER A 282 24.27 8.32 7.17
N TYR A 283 24.46 7.50 6.15
CA TYR A 283 25.62 6.58 6.06
C TYR A 283 26.96 7.31 6.07
N GLU A 284 27.02 8.49 5.44
CA GLU A 284 28.20 9.31 5.26
C GLU A 284 28.40 10.35 6.37
N THR A 285 27.39 10.63 7.18
CA THR A 285 27.46 11.62 8.27
C THR A 285 27.83 11.02 9.62
N LYS A 286 27.87 9.69 9.73
CA LYS A 286 28.24 8.96 10.95
C LYS A 286 29.72 9.20 11.28
N ARG A 287 30.03 9.42 12.58
CA ARG A 287 31.39 9.63 13.11
C ARG A 287 31.64 8.74 14.33
N ASP A 288 32.92 8.50 14.63
CA ASP A 288 33.32 7.65 15.73
C ASP A 288 33.54 8.44 17.04
N GLY A 289 33.47 9.76 17.02
CA GLY A 289 33.68 10.61 18.19
C GLY A 289 33.35 12.09 17.95
N PRO A 290 33.60 12.93 18.99
CA PRO A 290 33.30 14.35 18.95
C PRO A 290 34.22 15.10 17.98
N GLY A 291 33.73 16.21 17.41
CA GLY A 291 34.47 17.09 16.49
C GLY A 291 33.74 18.38 16.22
N GLU A 292 34.29 19.20 15.34
CA GLU A 292 33.62 20.42 14.88
C GLU A 292 32.39 20.06 14.07
N ASN A 293 31.26 20.72 14.34
CA ASN A 293 29.94 20.47 13.73
C ASN A 293 29.43 19.01 13.89
N ILE A 294 29.89 18.28 14.90
CA ILE A 294 29.41 16.96 15.24
C ILE A 294 28.49 17.05 16.46
N ILE A 295 27.27 16.53 16.32
CA ILE A 295 26.34 16.36 17.44
C ILE A 295 26.53 14.97 18.06
N GLN A 296 26.40 14.87 19.37
CA GLN A 296 26.27 13.63 20.09
C GLN A 296 24.81 13.47 20.53
N LEU A 297 24.20 12.35 20.19
CA LEU A 297 22.87 11.97 20.62
C LEU A 297 22.91 11.19 21.94
N GLU A 298 21.75 11.06 22.61
CA GLU A 298 21.66 10.42 23.94
C GLU A 298 22.10 8.96 23.92
N ASN A 299 21.96 8.25 22.80
CA ASN A 299 22.45 6.88 22.63
C ASN A 299 23.98 6.78 22.48
N GLY A 300 24.69 7.90 22.54
CA GLY A 300 26.15 7.99 22.41
C GLY A 300 26.68 8.03 20.98
N SER A 301 25.79 8.02 19.96
CA SER A 301 26.21 8.13 18.55
C SER A 301 26.56 9.57 18.16
N TYR A 302 27.44 9.71 17.15
CA TYR A 302 27.95 10.99 16.66
C TYR A 302 27.60 11.21 15.21
N TRP A 303 27.08 12.41 14.86
CA TRP A 303 26.58 12.73 13.52
C TRP A 303 27.05 14.11 13.07
N ASP A 304 27.70 14.16 11.91
CA ASP A 304 28.24 15.38 11.30
C ASP A 304 27.12 16.24 10.72
N GLN A 305 27.12 17.52 11.05
CA GLN A 305 26.13 18.51 10.61
C GLN A 305 26.69 19.43 9.53
N THR A 306 27.90 19.21 9.00
CA THR A 306 28.57 20.11 8.04
C THR A 306 27.88 20.11 6.69
N GLU A 307 27.54 18.92 6.18
CA GLU A 307 26.85 18.73 4.93
C GLU A 307 25.65 17.81 5.12
N GLN A 308 24.58 18.09 4.40
CA GLN A 308 23.38 17.25 4.46
C GLN A 308 23.65 15.87 3.86
N GLY A 309 23.34 14.84 4.60
CA GLY A 309 23.47 13.46 4.15
C GLY A 309 22.39 13.02 3.15
N LEU A 310 22.63 11.84 2.54
CA LEU A 310 21.73 11.28 1.54
C LEU A 310 20.33 11.03 2.08
N LEU A 311 20.20 10.36 3.25
CA LEU A 311 18.87 10.06 3.82
C LEU A 311 18.10 11.35 4.17
N PRO A 312 18.68 12.34 4.87
CA PRO A 312 18.04 13.64 5.11
C PRO A 312 17.61 14.33 3.82
N SER A 313 18.45 14.35 2.78
CA SER A 313 18.12 14.99 1.50
C SER A 313 16.93 14.32 0.80
N VAL A 314 16.79 13.00 0.94
CA VAL A 314 15.63 12.26 0.41
C VAL A 314 14.38 12.55 1.23
N VAL A 315 14.50 12.60 2.56
CA VAL A 315 13.38 12.93 3.45
C VAL A 315 12.87 14.34 3.18
N GLU A 316 13.77 15.33 3.08
CA GLU A 316 13.41 16.71 2.76
C GLU A 316 12.65 16.82 1.44
N TYR A 317 13.20 16.21 0.38
CA TYR A 317 12.52 16.15 -0.91
C TYR A 317 11.10 15.56 -0.82
N LEU A 318 10.94 14.49 -0.06
CA LEU A 318 9.63 13.84 0.12
C LEU A 318 8.66 14.71 0.94
N PHE A 319 9.14 15.42 1.96
CA PHE A 319 8.33 16.38 2.72
C PHE A 319 7.84 17.52 1.84
N ASP A 320 8.75 18.13 1.07
CA ASP A 320 8.44 19.24 0.18
C ASP A 320 7.44 18.82 -0.90
N TYR A 321 7.70 17.71 -1.55
CA TYR A 321 6.81 17.20 -2.60
C TYR A 321 5.43 16.79 -2.04
N ARG A 322 5.38 16.22 -0.85
CA ARG A 322 4.10 15.92 -0.19
C ARG A 322 3.32 17.18 0.15
N THR A 323 4.01 18.22 0.59
CA THR A 323 3.40 19.53 0.91
C THR A 323 2.84 20.16 -0.36
N GLU A 324 3.58 20.12 -1.46
CA GLU A 324 3.11 20.57 -2.78
C GLU A 324 1.87 19.79 -3.23
N CYS A 325 1.87 18.46 -3.11
CA CYS A 325 0.72 17.63 -3.48
C CYS A 325 -0.52 17.96 -2.64
N LYS A 326 -0.36 18.21 -1.33
CA LYS A 326 -1.46 18.62 -0.47
C LYS A 326 -2.03 19.98 -0.87
N GLN A 327 -1.17 20.93 -1.25
CA GLN A 327 -1.61 22.24 -1.72
C GLN A 327 -2.39 22.10 -3.04
N ARG A 328 -1.84 21.35 -4.01
CA ARG A 328 -2.54 21.08 -5.28
C ARG A 328 -3.87 20.35 -5.08
N MET A 329 -3.95 19.44 -4.11
CA MET A 329 -5.20 18.77 -3.74
C MET A 329 -6.25 19.75 -3.22
N GLN A 330 -5.83 20.78 -2.45
CA GLN A 330 -6.73 21.83 -1.98
C GLN A 330 -7.19 22.74 -3.11
N ASP A 331 -6.31 23.05 -4.05
CA ASP A 331 -6.54 23.95 -5.20
C ASP A 331 -7.24 23.24 -6.38
N ALA A 332 -7.44 21.92 -6.30
CA ALA A 332 -8.02 21.10 -7.36
C ALA A 332 -9.44 21.53 -7.71
N LYS A 333 -9.70 21.64 -9.01
CA LYS A 333 -10.97 22.15 -9.55
C LYS A 333 -12.00 21.05 -9.78
N SER A 334 -11.57 19.79 -9.84
CA SER A 334 -12.47 18.64 -9.99
C SER A 334 -12.21 17.58 -8.92
N PRO A 335 -13.21 16.71 -8.62
CA PRO A 335 -13.04 15.58 -7.72
C PRO A 335 -11.93 14.62 -8.18
N GLU A 336 -11.80 14.40 -9.49
CA GLU A 336 -10.80 13.50 -10.09
C GLU A 336 -9.39 14.06 -9.89
N GLU A 337 -9.19 15.35 -10.14
CA GLU A 337 -7.90 16.02 -9.89
C GLU A 337 -7.53 15.95 -8.41
N ARG A 338 -8.50 16.18 -7.53
CA ARG A 338 -8.30 16.05 -6.07
C ARG A 338 -7.91 14.63 -5.68
N ALA A 339 -8.58 13.61 -6.23
CA ALA A 339 -8.28 12.21 -5.98
C ALA A 339 -6.86 11.84 -6.45
N ALA A 340 -6.45 12.28 -7.62
CA ALA A 340 -5.11 12.05 -8.15
C ALA A 340 -4.00 12.63 -7.25
N TRP A 341 -4.17 13.88 -6.78
CA TRP A 341 -3.21 14.50 -5.85
C TRP A 341 -3.22 13.83 -4.48
N ASN A 342 -4.40 13.38 -4.01
CA ASN A 342 -4.50 12.61 -2.77
C ASN A 342 -3.75 11.28 -2.90
N THR A 343 -3.93 10.55 -3.99
CA THR A 343 -3.21 9.30 -4.27
C THR A 343 -1.70 9.52 -4.27
N THR A 344 -1.23 10.57 -4.91
CA THR A 344 0.20 10.92 -4.96
C THR A 344 0.75 11.23 -3.56
N GLN A 345 0.08 12.07 -2.76
CA GLN A 345 0.57 12.39 -1.41
C GLN A 345 0.54 11.19 -0.46
N MET A 346 -0.40 10.24 -0.66
CA MET A 346 -0.44 8.98 0.09
C MET A 346 0.73 8.06 -0.31
N ALA A 347 1.06 7.98 -1.60
CA ALA A 347 2.24 7.27 -2.09
C ALA A 347 3.52 7.81 -1.43
N ILE A 348 3.69 9.14 -1.39
CA ILE A 348 4.84 9.78 -0.74
C ILE A 348 4.89 9.44 0.77
N LYS A 349 3.76 9.50 1.48
CA LYS A 349 3.67 9.10 2.90
C LYS A 349 4.19 7.67 3.11
N ARG A 350 3.87 6.75 2.20
CA ARG A 350 4.32 5.36 2.24
C ARG A 350 5.82 5.21 2.04
N VAL A 351 6.38 5.91 1.06
CA VAL A 351 7.84 5.90 0.84
C VAL A 351 8.56 6.40 2.08
N MET A 352 8.10 7.50 2.66
CA MET A 352 8.69 8.05 3.90
C MET A 352 8.67 7.04 5.06
N ALA A 353 7.53 6.36 5.26
CA ALA A 353 7.41 5.33 6.30
C ALA A 353 8.32 4.13 6.04
N SER A 354 8.65 3.81 4.78
CA SER A 354 9.50 2.68 4.41
C SER A 354 11.00 2.93 4.63
N LEU A 355 11.43 4.19 4.76
CA LEU A 355 12.85 4.55 4.93
C LEU A 355 13.45 3.91 6.19
N TYR A 356 12.76 3.98 7.32
CA TYR A 356 13.21 3.31 8.55
C TYR A 356 13.31 1.78 8.36
N GLY A 357 12.28 1.14 7.82
CA GLY A 357 12.26 -0.31 7.60
C GLY A 357 13.43 -0.78 6.73
N MET A 358 13.84 0.03 5.76
CA MET A 358 14.99 -0.24 4.91
C MET A 358 16.32 -0.19 5.71
N THR A 359 16.49 0.77 6.61
CA THR A 359 17.70 0.85 7.44
C THR A 359 17.76 -0.26 8.49
N ALA A 360 16.62 -0.78 8.90
CA ALA A 360 16.49 -1.81 9.93
C ALA A 360 16.57 -3.26 9.42
N HIS A 361 16.51 -3.50 8.10
CA HIS A 361 16.41 -4.85 7.55
C HIS A 361 17.56 -5.21 6.61
N ILE A 362 18.32 -6.25 6.95
CA ILE A 362 19.55 -6.68 6.26
C ILE A 362 19.34 -7.01 4.77
N GLY A 363 18.17 -7.53 4.41
CA GLY A 363 17.87 -7.99 3.04
C GLY A 363 17.84 -6.89 1.98
N TYR A 364 17.88 -5.61 2.38
CA TYR A 364 17.65 -4.50 1.44
C TYR A 364 18.91 -3.78 0.94
N GLY A 365 20.07 -4.16 1.40
CA GLY A 365 21.32 -3.58 0.92
C GLY A 365 21.64 -2.17 1.41
N TRP A 366 20.70 -1.50 2.07
CA TRP A 366 20.82 -0.17 2.68
C TRP A 366 20.66 -0.22 4.21
N ALA A 367 20.72 -1.39 4.79
CA ALA A 367 20.61 -1.56 6.23
C ALA A 367 21.83 -0.98 6.95
N ASP A 368 21.58 -0.24 8.05
CA ASP A 368 22.59 0.27 8.97
C ASP A 368 22.02 0.25 10.40
N ALA A 369 22.59 -0.63 11.24
CA ALA A 369 22.08 -0.85 12.60
C ALA A 369 22.17 0.40 13.47
N ASP A 370 23.21 1.22 13.29
CA ASP A 370 23.39 2.42 14.11
C ASP A 370 22.38 3.50 13.75
N ILE A 371 22.08 3.67 12.44
CA ILE A 371 21.01 4.57 11.99
C ILE A 371 19.67 4.09 12.55
N ALA A 372 19.33 2.81 12.34
CA ALA A 372 18.06 2.27 12.79
C ALA A 372 17.89 2.31 14.33
N HIS A 373 18.96 1.98 15.07
CA HIS A 373 18.99 2.05 16.52
C HIS A 373 18.84 3.49 17.03
N THR A 374 19.53 4.44 16.39
CA THR A 374 19.43 5.86 16.74
C THR A 374 18.02 6.39 16.54
N ILE A 375 17.39 6.11 15.39
CA ILE A 375 16.01 6.53 15.11
C ILE A 375 15.06 6.00 16.19
N THR A 376 15.13 4.72 16.54
CA THR A 376 14.22 4.14 17.53
C THR A 376 14.53 4.59 18.96
N HIS A 377 15.80 4.86 19.27
CA HIS A 377 16.20 5.39 20.58
C HIS A 377 15.63 6.79 20.79
N GLU A 378 15.89 7.70 19.84
CA GLU A 378 15.40 9.07 19.90
C GLU A 378 13.87 9.14 19.82
N GLY A 379 13.24 8.25 19.05
CA GLY A 379 11.77 8.12 19.04
C GLY A 379 11.20 7.79 20.43
N ARG A 380 11.78 6.80 21.11
CA ARG A 380 11.40 6.49 22.51
C ARG A 380 11.63 7.66 23.46
N ARG A 381 12.71 8.42 23.27
CA ARG A 381 12.99 9.63 24.05
C ARG A 381 11.88 10.66 23.86
N CYS A 382 11.46 10.94 22.61
CA CYS A 382 10.39 11.89 22.32
C CYS A 382 9.07 11.50 23.01
N ILE A 383 8.68 10.23 22.99
CA ILE A 383 7.45 9.77 23.65
C ILE A 383 7.54 9.88 25.17
N LYS A 384 8.69 9.57 25.77
CA LYS A 384 8.89 9.78 27.22
C LYS A 384 8.85 11.25 27.61
N LEU A 385 9.40 12.14 26.78
CA LEU A 385 9.32 13.59 27.00
C LEU A 385 7.87 14.07 26.90
N LEU A 386 7.08 13.56 25.92
CA LEU A 386 5.66 13.86 25.83
C LEU A 386 4.93 13.50 27.12
N ASP A 387 5.11 12.29 27.65
CA ASP A 387 4.52 11.85 28.92
C ASP A 387 4.92 12.75 30.10
N SER A 388 6.22 13.05 30.23
CA SER A 388 6.74 13.90 31.30
C SER A 388 6.19 15.33 31.22
N VAL A 389 6.08 15.90 30.03
CA VAL A 389 5.51 17.23 29.82
C VAL A 389 4.02 17.22 30.16
N ALA A 390 3.26 16.23 29.68
CA ALA A 390 1.84 16.10 30.01
C ALA A 390 1.63 16.04 31.54
N ALA A 391 2.41 15.22 32.24
CA ALA A 391 2.37 15.11 33.70
C ALA A 391 2.69 16.42 34.41
N THR A 392 3.63 17.24 33.91
CA THR A 392 3.99 18.53 34.47
C THR A 392 2.80 19.52 34.44
N TYR A 393 1.90 19.41 33.46
CA TYR A 393 0.69 20.21 33.36
C TYR A 393 -0.54 19.54 34.00
N GLY A 394 -0.34 18.41 34.70
CA GLY A 394 -1.39 17.70 35.42
C GLY A 394 -2.26 16.79 34.57
N TYR A 395 -1.82 16.46 33.35
CA TYR A 395 -2.52 15.54 32.47
C TYR A 395 -1.96 14.12 32.61
N GLU A 396 -2.86 13.12 32.54
CA GLU A 396 -2.52 11.71 32.65
C GLU A 396 -2.38 11.07 31.27
N CYS A 397 -1.25 10.44 30.99
CA CYS A 397 -1.06 9.61 29.81
C CYS A 397 -1.61 8.21 30.08
N LEU A 398 -2.62 7.80 29.31
CA LEU A 398 -3.32 6.53 29.45
C LEU A 398 -2.63 5.40 28.68
N TYR A 399 -2.10 5.74 27.51
CA TYR A 399 -1.44 4.79 26.61
C TYR A 399 -0.48 5.52 25.68
N GLY A 400 0.63 4.91 25.32
CA GLY A 400 1.55 5.44 24.31
C GLY A 400 2.09 4.36 23.43
N HIS A 401 2.18 4.63 22.12
CA HIS A 401 2.66 3.68 21.13
C HIS A 401 3.42 4.40 20.02
N THR A 402 4.62 3.98 19.76
CA THR A 402 5.55 4.39 18.69
C THR A 402 5.77 5.89 18.54
N ASP A 403 4.79 6.65 18.06
CA ASP A 403 4.81 8.07 17.71
C ASP A 403 3.66 8.88 18.31
N SER A 404 2.71 8.22 18.98
CA SER A 404 1.53 8.85 19.56
C SER A 404 1.29 8.47 21.02
N ALA A 405 0.60 9.35 21.76
CA ALA A 405 0.14 9.09 23.11
C ALA A 405 -1.31 9.55 23.32
N PHE A 406 -2.05 8.77 24.09
CA PHE A 406 -3.43 9.01 24.51
C PHE A 406 -3.41 9.68 25.86
N VAL A 407 -3.77 10.94 25.93
CA VAL A 407 -3.66 11.77 27.13
C VAL A 407 -5.04 12.27 27.52
N LYS A 408 -5.36 12.19 28.81
CA LYS A 408 -6.65 12.71 29.32
C LYS A 408 -6.58 14.23 29.41
N VAL A 409 -7.31 14.91 28.50
CA VAL A 409 -7.31 16.38 28.38
C VAL A 409 -8.75 16.88 28.25
N PRO A 410 -9.20 17.78 29.12
CA PRO A 410 -10.61 18.18 29.23
C PRO A 410 -11.24 18.75 27.96
N THR A 411 -10.48 19.56 27.19
CA THR A 411 -10.99 20.22 25.99
C THR A 411 -10.04 20.14 24.80
N VAL A 412 -10.58 20.38 23.62
CA VAL A 412 -9.80 20.42 22.36
C VAL A 412 -8.77 21.54 22.40
N GLU A 413 -9.14 22.71 22.95
CA GLU A 413 -8.27 23.86 23.06
C GLU A 413 -7.06 23.59 23.98
N GLU A 414 -7.30 22.93 25.12
CA GLU A 414 -6.23 22.53 26.03
C GLU A 414 -5.32 21.47 25.37
N ALA A 415 -5.88 20.54 24.56
CA ALA A 415 -5.12 19.55 23.83
C ALA A 415 -4.20 20.19 22.77
N HIS A 416 -4.67 21.20 22.05
CA HIS A 416 -3.82 21.97 21.14
C HIS A 416 -2.70 22.71 21.89
N ALA A 417 -3.04 23.39 23.00
CA ALA A 417 -2.04 24.07 23.83
C ALA A 417 -1.00 23.08 24.40
N LEU A 418 -1.42 21.89 24.80
CA LEU A 418 -0.51 20.85 25.26
C LEU A 418 0.43 20.36 24.14
N ALA A 419 -0.08 20.16 22.92
CA ALA A 419 0.74 19.77 21.75
C ALA A 419 1.83 20.83 21.45
N GLU A 420 1.50 22.11 21.52
CA GLU A 420 2.48 23.20 21.36
C GLU A 420 3.56 23.20 22.46
N ARG A 421 3.18 22.95 23.71
CA ARG A 421 4.12 22.85 24.84
C ARG A 421 5.04 21.63 24.70
N ILE A 422 4.50 20.49 24.28
CA ILE A 422 5.28 19.29 24.00
C ILE A 422 6.27 19.58 22.87
N THR A 423 5.83 20.19 21.78
CA THR A 423 6.70 20.60 20.68
C THR A 423 7.87 21.45 21.18
N ALA A 424 7.59 22.51 21.91
CA ALA A 424 8.64 23.39 22.44
C ALA A 424 9.61 22.67 23.38
N ALA A 425 9.11 21.79 24.25
CA ALA A 425 9.93 21.04 25.19
C ALA A 425 10.83 20.01 24.46
N VAL A 426 10.28 19.25 23.49
CA VAL A 426 11.01 18.25 22.73
C VAL A 426 12.07 18.89 21.84
N GLN A 427 11.74 20.00 21.17
CA GLN A 427 12.71 20.76 20.36
C GLN A 427 13.84 21.35 21.24
N GLY A 428 13.50 21.87 22.42
CA GLY A 428 14.46 22.41 23.37
C GLY A 428 15.40 21.36 23.96
N ASP A 429 14.87 20.16 24.26
CA ASP A 429 15.65 19.07 24.85
C ASP A 429 16.53 18.34 23.82
N THR A 430 16.00 18.13 22.61
CA THR A 430 16.71 17.36 21.55
C THR A 430 17.55 18.22 20.62
N GLY A 431 17.30 19.54 20.57
CA GLY A 431 17.85 20.46 19.57
C GLY A 431 17.28 20.25 18.15
N ASN A 432 16.34 19.32 17.97
CA ASN A 432 15.79 18.99 16.68
C ASN A 432 14.49 19.78 16.39
N VAL A 433 14.62 20.84 15.60
CA VAL A 433 13.52 21.73 15.24
C VAL A 433 12.47 21.12 14.29
N MET A 434 12.72 19.91 13.76
CA MET A 434 11.80 19.21 12.87
C MET A 434 10.74 18.38 13.62
N LEU A 435 10.84 18.29 14.96
CA LEU A 435 9.90 17.53 15.79
C LEU A 435 8.70 18.40 16.17
N PHE A 436 7.51 18.01 15.70
CA PHE A 436 6.25 18.67 15.99
C PHE A 436 5.23 17.68 16.52
N ALA A 437 4.68 17.92 17.69
CA ALA A 437 3.51 17.23 18.20
C ALA A 437 2.24 17.96 17.75
N GLU A 438 1.24 17.20 17.32
CA GLU A 438 -0.06 17.73 16.91
C GLU A 438 -1.19 16.93 17.56
N LEU A 439 -2.35 17.58 17.72
CA LEU A 439 -3.57 16.88 18.09
C LEU A 439 -4.12 16.16 16.86
N GLU A 440 -4.09 14.83 16.86
CA GLU A 440 -4.67 14.03 15.79
C GLU A 440 -6.20 13.90 15.93
N VAL A 441 -6.65 13.57 17.13
CA VAL A 441 -8.08 13.46 17.43
C VAL A 441 -8.33 13.69 18.92
N TRP A 442 -9.46 14.32 19.24
CA TRP A 442 -10.00 14.42 20.59
C TRP A 442 -11.32 13.65 20.67
N MET A 443 -11.44 12.76 21.67
CA MET A 443 -12.56 11.86 21.85
C MET A 443 -13.25 12.14 23.20
N PRO A 444 -14.58 12.34 23.21
CA PRO A 444 -15.34 12.45 24.46
C PRO A 444 -15.23 11.16 25.31
N TYR A 445 -15.22 10.01 24.65
CA TYR A 445 -15.09 8.70 25.27
C TYR A 445 -14.15 7.81 24.45
N TRP A 446 -13.31 7.05 25.17
CA TRP A 446 -12.39 6.09 24.60
C TRP A 446 -12.34 4.81 25.47
N LEU A 447 -12.49 3.65 24.86
CA LEU A 447 -12.42 2.34 25.53
C LEU A 447 -11.12 1.64 25.15
N LEU A 448 -10.27 1.37 26.16
CA LEU A 448 -9.09 0.52 26.03
C LEU A 448 -9.38 -0.84 26.69
N THR A 449 -9.32 -1.92 25.89
CA THR A 449 -9.58 -3.29 26.32
C THR A 449 -8.30 -4.11 26.48
#